data_47fb23432c4ee2ec868af04a67e92642
#
_entry.id   47fb23432c4ee2ec868af04a67e92642
#
_cell.length_a   1.000
_cell.length_b   1.000
_cell.length_c   1.000
_cell.angle_alpha   90.00
_cell.angle_beta   90.00
_cell.angle_gamma   90.00
#
_symmetry.space_group_name_H-M   'P 1'
#
loop_
_entity.id
_entity.type
_entity.pdbx_description
1 polymer ?
#
loop_
_entity_poly.entity_id
_entity_poly.type
_entity_poly.pdbx_seq_one_letter_code
_entity_poly.pdbx_strand_id
1 'polypeptide(L)'
;MTGRLFGTDGVRGVAGRDLTAELAMELSIAAAHVLGDAGAFQATEGRRGRPLAVVGRDPRASGEFLEAAVVAGLASSGVDVLRLGVLPTPAVAHLTAALGADLGVMLSASHNPAPDNGIKFFARGGHKLPDAVEDEIERRLGEKRERPVGTAVGRVSDAYGEAERYVSHLLETMPGRIEGLRVVVDCAHGAAHVVAPEALRRAGASVDTIGTSPDGYNINDGVGSTHIDALREAVLARGADLGVAYDGDADRCLAVTSAGEVVDGDQIMAILALAMHERGRLAHDTVVATVMSNLGFKLALQRHGLKLVETAVGDRYVLEAMRAGGHNLGGEQSGHVVLLDHATTGDGLLTSLHLLARVAETGKSLAELASVMTRLPQVLVNVRDVNKSRVATSEKLAAAVAAARSEPPQLA
;
A
#
# COMPACT_ATOMS: atom_id res chain seq x y z
N MET A 1 18.77 22.29 2.17
CA MET A 1 17.45 21.70 2.48
C MET A 1 17.47 21.26 3.94
N THR A 2 16.61 21.81 4.78
CA THR A 2 16.64 21.61 6.25
C THR A 2 15.58 20.63 6.75
N GLY A 3 15.14 19.70 5.92
CA GLY A 3 14.14 18.66 6.28
C GLY A 3 14.58 17.30 5.78
N ARG A 4 14.12 16.23 6.46
CA ARG A 4 14.31 14.84 6.09
C ARG A 4 13.73 14.58 4.69
N LEU A 5 14.47 13.90 3.80
CA LEU A 5 14.01 13.54 2.45
C LEU A 5 12.98 12.40 2.49
N PHE A 6 13.27 11.38 3.32
CA PHE A 6 12.33 10.28 3.51
C PHE A 6 11.13 10.73 4.33
N GLY A 7 9.93 10.62 3.74
CA GLY A 7 8.66 10.73 4.44
C GLY A 7 8.25 9.41 5.11
N THR A 8 6.98 9.29 5.46
CA THR A 8 6.42 8.03 6.01
C THR A 8 6.39 6.90 4.98
N ASP A 9 6.48 7.22 3.68
CA ASP A 9 6.37 6.26 2.59
C ASP A 9 7.34 6.59 1.44
N GLY A 10 8.62 6.58 1.73
CA GLY A 10 9.71 6.85 0.80
C GLY A 10 9.99 8.32 0.53
N VAL A 11 10.79 8.60 -0.49
CA VAL A 11 11.11 9.96 -0.98
C VAL A 11 10.11 10.34 -2.06
N ARG A 12 9.36 11.43 -1.88
CA ARG A 12 8.35 11.89 -2.84
C ARG A 12 8.59 13.35 -3.23
N GLY A 13 8.18 13.70 -4.45
CA GLY A 13 8.22 15.07 -4.94
C GLY A 13 7.74 15.20 -6.38
N VAL A 14 7.68 16.42 -6.89
CA VAL A 14 7.39 16.67 -8.31
C VAL A 14 8.56 16.16 -9.14
N ALA A 15 8.25 15.19 -10.01
CA ALA A 15 9.26 14.56 -10.85
C ALA A 15 9.92 15.56 -11.81
N GLY A 16 11.25 15.51 -11.92
CA GLY A 16 12.05 16.42 -12.71
C GLY A 16 12.38 17.75 -12.00
N ARG A 17 11.69 18.09 -10.91
CA ARG A 17 11.98 19.28 -10.10
C ARG A 17 12.56 18.92 -8.73
N ASP A 18 11.81 18.18 -7.94
CA ASP A 18 12.18 17.79 -6.58
C ASP A 18 12.80 16.38 -6.58
N LEU A 19 12.23 15.47 -7.37
CA LEU A 19 12.71 14.12 -7.60
C LEU A 19 13.33 14.02 -9.00
N THR A 20 14.64 14.26 -9.09
CA THR A 20 15.39 14.27 -10.36
C THR A 20 16.04 12.90 -10.62
N ALA A 21 16.52 12.69 -11.85
CA ALA A 21 17.26 11.47 -12.22
C ALA A 21 18.56 11.33 -11.40
N GLU A 22 19.25 12.44 -11.14
CA GLU A 22 20.47 12.48 -10.33
C GLU A 22 20.18 12.03 -8.91
N LEU A 23 19.13 12.58 -8.27
CA LEU A 23 18.73 12.19 -6.91
C LEU A 23 18.32 10.72 -6.84
N ALA A 24 17.57 10.22 -7.83
CA ALA A 24 17.15 8.83 -7.91
C ALA A 24 18.34 7.87 -8.01
N MET A 25 19.34 8.23 -8.82
CA MET A 25 20.58 7.47 -8.95
C MET A 25 21.39 7.52 -7.65
N GLU A 26 21.54 8.69 -7.03
CA GLU A 26 22.30 8.83 -5.77
C GLU A 26 21.64 8.09 -4.61
N LEU A 27 20.32 8.15 -4.46
CA LEU A 27 19.58 7.36 -3.47
C LEU A 27 19.82 5.87 -3.64
N SER A 28 19.81 5.39 -4.88
CA SER A 28 20.02 3.97 -5.19
C SER A 28 21.45 3.51 -4.91
N ILE A 29 22.44 4.35 -5.18
CA ILE A 29 23.84 4.11 -4.85
C ILE A 29 24.02 4.06 -3.33
N ALA A 30 23.46 5.06 -2.61
CA ALA A 30 23.54 5.14 -1.16
C ALA A 30 22.86 3.92 -0.51
N ALA A 31 21.66 3.52 -0.99
CA ALA A 31 20.97 2.34 -0.51
C ALA A 31 21.79 1.06 -0.70
N ALA A 32 22.40 0.87 -1.87
CA ALA A 32 23.29 -0.28 -2.11
C ALA A 32 24.47 -0.30 -1.14
N HIS A 33 25.09 0.83 -0.86
CA HIS A 33 26.21 0.93 0.07
C HIS A 33 25.79 0.68 1.52
N VAL A 34 24.70 1.29 1.98
CA VAL A 34 24.20 1.13 3.35
C VAL A 34 23.83 -0.32 3.65
N LEU A 35 23.08 -0.94 2.74
CA LEU A 35 22.65 -2.32 2.89
C LEU A 35 23.82 -3.30 2.76
N GLY A 36 24.78 -3.02 1.87
CA GLY A 36 26.01 -3.81 1.73
C GLY A 36 26.85 -3.78 3.01
N ASP A 37 27.11 -2.60 3.56
CA ASP A 37 27.89 -2.41 4.79
C ASP A 37 27.20 -3.01 6.02
N ALA A 38 25.87 -2.98 6.06
CA ALA A 38 25.09 -3.63 7.11
C ALA A 38 25.03 -5.17 7.01
N GLY A 39 25.69 -5.75 6.01
CA GLY A 39 25.67 -7.21 5.77
C GLY A 39 24.31 -7.75 5.33
N ALA A 40 23.42 -6.87 4.84
CA ALA A 40 22.11 -7.27 4.35
C ALA A 40 22.19 -8.08 3.05
N PHE A 41 23.28 -7.94 2.31
CA PHE A 41 23.56 -8.69 1.09
C PHE A 41 24.18 -10.05 1.42
N GLN A 42 23.35 -11.06 1.55
CA GLN A 42 23.82 -12.42 1.80
C GLN A 42 24.13 -13.14 0.48
N ALA A 43 25.26 -13.85 0.43
CA ALA A 43 25.54 -14.79 -0.64
C ALA A 43 24.46 -15.89 -0.64
N THR A 44 23.61 -15.90 -1.65
CA THR A 44 22.62 -16.97 -1.83
C THR A 44 23.26 -18.09 -2.63
N GLU A 45 23.17 -19.35 -2.17
CA GLU A 45 23.64 -20.51 -2.93
C GLU A 45 23.04 -20.51 -4.34
N GLY A 46 23.90 -20.67 -5.34
CA GLY A 46 23.52 -20.69 -6.76
C GLY A 46 23.60 -19.34 -7.47
N ARG A 47 23.76 -18.21 -6.79
CA ARG A 47 24.09 -16.91 -7.39
C ARG A 47 25.59 -16.65 -7.33
N ARG A 48 26.12 -15.92 -8.33
CA ARG A 48 27.56 -15.57 -8.42
C ARG A 48 28.06 -14.60 -7.32
N GLY A 49 27.47 -14.64 -6.11
CA GLY A 49 27.90 -13.83 -4.97
C GLY A 49 27.57 -12.32 -5.05
N ARG A 50 26.79 -11.87 -6.06
CA ARG A 50 26.34 -10.49 -6.16
C ARG A 50 24.95 -10.30 -5.56
N PRO A 51 24.68 -9.16 -4.90
CA PRO A 51 23.36 -8.84 -4.42
C PRO A 51 22.38 -8.67 -5.59
N LEU A 52 21.11 -8.91 -5.33
CA LEU A 52 20.01 -8.78 -6.27
C LEU A 52 19.02 -7.74 -5.82
N ALA A 53 18.62 -6.84 -6.72
CA ALA A 53 17.51 -5.95 -6.55
C ALA A 53 16.39 -6.25 -7.55
N VAL A 54 15.14 -6.00 -7.14
CA VAL A 54 13.99 -5.92 -8.04
C VAL A 54 13.51 -4.46 -8.12
N VAL A 55 13.12 -4.00 -9.29
CA VAL A 55 12.63 -2.64 -9.52
C VAL A 55 11.32 -2.69 -10.27
N GLY A 56 10.26 -2.11 -9.67
CA GLY A 56 8.96 -1.95 -10.29
C GLY A 56 8.50 -0.50 -10.24
N ARG A 57 7.49 -0.15 -11.00
CA ARG A 57 6.93 1.19 -11.08
C ARG A 57 5.43 1.19 -11.32
N ASP A 58 4.79 2.32 -11.05
CA ASP A 58 3.47 2.63 -11.59
C ASP A 58 3.58 3.15 -13.04
N PRO A 59 2.47 3.39 -13.74
CA PRO A 59 2.50 3.77 -15.15
C PRO A 59 2.82 5.25 -15.42
N ARG A 60 3.19 6.07 -14.42
CA ARG A 60 3.56 7.48 -14.63
C ARG A 60 4.68 7.58 -15.67
N ALA A 61 4.58 8.52 -16.61
CA ALA A 61 5.61 8.75 -17.62
C ALA A 61 6.98 9.07 -16.98
N SER A 62 6.98 9.80 -15.86
CA SER A 62 8.20 10.07 -15.09
C SER A 62 8.85 8.82 -14.49
N GLY A 63 8.11 7.72 -14.33
CA GLY A 63 8.66 6.44 -13.88
C GLY A 63 9.71 5.88 -14.84
N GLU A 64 9.65 6.19 -16.12
CA GLU A 64 10.58 5.67 -17.13
C GLU A 64 12.01 6.17 -16.92
N PHE A 65 12.20 7.48 -16.78
CA PHE A 65 13.53 8.03 -16.54
C PHE A 65 14.03 7.77 -15.11
N LEU A 66 13.12 7.73 -14.12
CA LEU A 66 13.48 7.41 -12.74
C LEU A 66 13.92 5.95 -12.61
N GLU A 67 13.22 5.01 -13.28
CA GLU A 67 13.64 3.60 -13.34
C GLU A 67 15.04 3.47 -13.94
N ALA A 68 15.30 4.15 -15.06
CA ALA A 68 16.63 4.12 -15.70
C ALA A 68 17.73 4.61 -14.74
N ALA A 69 17.47 5.69 -14.00
CA ALA A 69 18.41 6.25 -13.03
C ALA A 69 18.66 5.32 -11.84
N VAL A 70 17.59 4.75 -11.26
CA VAL A 70 17.65 3.76 -10.17
C VAL A 70 18.44 2.52 -10.60
N VAL A 71 18.13 1.97 -11.77
CA VAL A 71 18.80 0.79 -12.33
C VAL A 71 20.28 1.08 -12.57
N ALA A 72 20.62 2.25 -13.11
CA ALA A 72 22.01 2.65 -13.31
C ALA A 72 22.77 2.78 -11.98
N GLY A 73 22.14 3.39 -10.95
CA GLY A 73 22.70 3.51 -9.62
C GLY A 73 23.04 2.17 -8.98
N LEU A 74 22.07 1.25 -8.98
CA LEU A 74 22.22 -0.10 -8.43
C LEU A 74 23.27 -0.91 -9.18
N ALA A 75 23.16 -1.00 -10.52
CA ALA A 75 24.07 -1.81 -11.34
C ALA A 75 25.51 -1.29 -11.26
N SER A 76 25.73 0.04 -11.26
CA SER A 76 27.06 0.64 -11.08
C SER A 76 27.64 0.43 -9.69
N SER A 77 26.82 0.02 -8.71
CA SER A 77 27.23 -0.34 -7.36
C SER A 77 27.41 -1.86 -7.18
N GLY A 78 27.36 -2.64 -8.27
CA GLY A 78 27.59 -4.09 -8.24
C GLY A 78 26.36 -4.94 -7.91
N VAL A 79 25.17 -4.35 -7.90
CA VAL A 79 23.89 -5.03 -7.64
C VAL A 79 23.29 -5.52 -8.96
N ASP A 80 22.97 -6.80 -9.05
CA ASP A 80 22.18 -7.32 -10.17
C ASP A 80 20.74 -6.81 -10.06
N VAL A 81 20.13 -6.42 -11.17
CA VAL A 81 18.79 -5.79 -11.17
C VAL A 81 17.83 -6.56 -12.08
N LEU A 82 16.67 -6.92 -11.55
CA LEU A 82 15.52 -7.42 -12.29
C LEU A 82 14.48 -6.30 -12.42
N ARG A 83 14.17 -5.88 -13.65
CA ARG A 83 13.10 -4.93 -13.92
C ARG A 83 11.77 -5.67 -13.99
N LEU A 84 10.84 -5.32 -13.12
CA LEU A 84 9.52 -5.95 -13.03
C LEU A 84 8.48 -5.27 -13.94
N GLY A 85 8.79 -4.05 -14.43
CA GLY A 85 7.85 -3.25 -15.21
C GLY A 85 6.78 -2.59 -14.34
N VAL A 86 5.57 -2.44 -14.90
CA VAL A 86 4.45 -1.80 -14.20
C VAL A 86 3.72 -2.83 -13.34
N LEU A 87 3.85 -2.70 -12.02
CA LEU A 87 3.25 -3.57 -11.02
C LEU A 87 2.86 -2.79 -9.76
N PRO A 88 1.84 -3.26 -9.00
CA PRO A 88 1.48 -2.71 -7.69
C PRO A 88 2.63 -2.70 -6.69
N THR A 89 2.59 -1.72 -5.77
CA THR A 89 3.53 -1.67 -4.63
C THR A 89 3.59 -3.00 -3.85
N PRO A 90 2.46 -3.64 -3.46
CA PRO A 90 2.51 -4.93 -2.78
C PRO A 90 3.09 -6.07 -3.65
N ALA A 91 2.93 -6.00 -4.97
CA ALA A 91 3.56 -6.97 -5.87
C ALA A 91 5.09 -6.87 -5.83
N VAL A 92 5.63 -5.65 -5.83
CA VAL A 92 7.09 -5.43 -5.71
C VAL A 92 7.60 -5.94 -4.36
N ALA A 93 6.88 -5.66 -3.27
CA ALA A 93 7.21 -6.18 -1.94
C ALA A 93 7.19 -7.71 -1.90
N HIS A 94 6.13 -8.34 -2.42
CA HIS A 94 6.03 -9.81 -2.52
C HIS A 94 7.16 -10.41 -3.35
N LEU A 95 7.43 -9.86 -4.54
CA LEU A 95 8.48 -10.37 -5.44
C LEU A 95 9.89 -10.15 -4.89
N THR A 96 10.11 -9.13 -4.06
CA THR A 96 11.36 -8.97 -3.30
C THR A 96 11.63 -10.21 -2.44
N ALA A 97 10.60 -10.69 -1.73
CA ALA A 97 10.70 -11.91 -0.93
C ALA A 97 10.77 -13.17 -1.79
N ALA A 98 9.85 -13.34 -2.73
CA ALA A 98 9.67 -14.56 -3.50
C ALA A 98 10.86 -14.89 -4.42
N LEU A 99 11.53 -13.86 -4.95
CA LEU A 99 12.75 -14.01 -5.76
C LEU A 99 14.03 -14.02 -4.91
N GLY A 100 13.91 -13.91 -3.59
CA GLY A 100 15.03 -13.82 -2.65
C GLY A 100 15.91 -12.61 -2.96
N ALA A 101 15.34 -11.51 -3.42
CA ALA A 101 16.07 -10.28 -3.66
C ALA A 101 16.51 -9.65 -2.32
N ASP A 102 17.67 -8.99 -2.35
CA ASP A 102 18.23 -8.31 -1.18
C ASP A 102 17.62 -6.93 -1.00
N LEU A 103 17.08 -6.37 -2.09
CA LEU A 103 16.48 -5.04 -2.15
C LEU A 103 15.33 -5.03 -3.15
N GLY A 104 14.23 -4.39 -2.77
CA GLY A 104 13.15 -4.00 -3.66
C GLY A 104 13.07 -2.49 -3.81
N VAL A 105 12.75 -2.00 -5.00
CA VAL A 105 12.50 -0.59 -5.26
C VAL A 105 11.19 -0.43 -6.01
N MET A 106 10.29 0.38 -5.45
CA MET A 106 9.06 0.79 -6.12
C MET A 106 9.08 2.27 -6.45
N LEU A 107 8.76 2.59 -7.69
CA LEU A 107 8.64 3.96 -8.20
C LEU A 107 7.16 4.31 -8.29
N SER A 108 6.67 5.07 -7.33
CA SER A 108 5.28 5.54 -7.27
C SER A 108 5.09 6.64 -6.23
N ALA A 109 4.13 7.53 -6.48
CA ALA A 109 3.59 8.46 -5.49
C ALA A 109 2.16 8.08 -5.06
N SER A 110 1.76 6.80 -5.20
CA SER A 110 0.47 6.26 -4.77
C SER A 110 -0.70 7.07 -5.36
N HIS A 111 -1.53 7.66 -4.52
CA HIS A 111 -2.73 8.42 -4.89
C HIS A 111 -2.47 9.88 -5.34
N ASN A 112 -1.23 10.34 -5.35
CA ASN A 112 -0.90 11.69 -5.82
C ASN A 112 -1.16 11.85 -7.33
N PRO A 113 -1.36 13.08 -7.82
CA PRO A 113 -1.55 13.35 -9.25
C PRO A 113 -0.29 13.03 -10.08
N ALA A 114 -0.45 12.94 -11.39
CA ALA A 114 0.59 12.49 -12.32
C ALA A 114 1.94 13.24 -12.27
N PRO A 115 2.02 14.56 -11.98
CA PRO A 115 3.31 15.24 -11.87
C PRO A 115 4.21 14.76 -10.74
N ASP A 116 3.63 14.17 -9.68
CA ASP A 116 4.38 13.65 -8.57
C ASP A 116 4.92 12.24 -8.89
N ASN A 117 6.03 11.88 -8.25
CA ASN A 117 6.51 10.49 -8.18
C ASN A 117 7.21 10.25 -6.84
N GLY A 118 7.61 9.00 -6.59
CA GLY A 118 8.28 8.61 -5.36
C GLY A 118 9.20 7.42 -5.55
N ILE A 119 10.11 7.23 -4.61
CA ILE A 119 11.00 6.07 -4.53
C ILE A 119 10.83 5.45 -3.16
N LYS A 120 10.38 4.19 -3.13
CA LYS A 120 10.21 3.39 -1.92
C LYS A 120 11.19 2.22 -1.98
N PHE A 121 11.86 1.96 -0.85
CA PHE A 121 12.78 0.82 -0.74
C PHE A 121 12.19 -0.26 0.17
N PHE A 122 12.42 -1.51 -0.21
CA PHE A 122 12.09 -2.69 0.57
C PHE A 122 13.36 -3.47 0.88
N ALA A 123 13.52 -3.83 2.15
CA ALA A 123 14.55 -4.76 2.57
C ALA A 123 14.25 -6.19 2.06
N ARG A 124 15.19 -7.09 2.21
CA ARG A 124 15.02 -8.53 2.02
C ARG A 124 13.75 -9.01 2.75
N GLY A 125 12.96 -9.84 2.08
CA GLY A 125 11.65 -10.29 2.59
C GLY A 125 10.50 -9.34 2.28
N GLY A 126 10.72 -8.24 1.54
CA GLY A 126 9.67 -7.32 1.11
C GLY A 126 9.16 -6.37 2.20
N HIS A 127 9.93 -6.16 3.25
CA HIS A 127 9.59 -5.25 4.35
C HIS A 127 10.07 -3.83 4.05
N LYS A 128 9.33 -2.81 4.48
CA LYS A 128 9.80 -1.41 4.46
C LYS A 128 11.10 -1.27 5.26
N LEU A 129 11.98 -0.36 4.81
CA LEU A 129 13.21 -0.08 5.54
C LEU A 129 12.89 0.57 6.90
N PRO A 130 13.65 0.23 7.97
CA PRO A 130 13.62 0.99 9.22
C PRO A 130 14.08 2.44 9.03
N ASP A 131 13.52 3.38 9.82
CA ASP A 131 13.90 4.80 9.77
C ASP A 131 15.40 5.04 9.86
N ALA A 132 16.09 4.31 10.76
CA ALA A 132 17.52 4.42 10.92
C ALA A 132 18.32 4.06 9.66
N VAL A 133 17.80 3.14 8.83
CA VAL A 133 18.41 2.77 7.54
C VAL A 133 18.14 3.86 6.50
N GLU A 134 16.92 4.41 6.47
CA GLU A 134 16.57 5.53 5.59
C GLU A 134 17.40 6.79 5.92
N ASP A 135 17.55 7.12 7.22
CA ASP A 135 18.39 8.24 7.67
C ASP A 135 19.86 8.05 7.28
N GLU A 136 20.35 6.81 7.35
CA GLU A 136 21.73 6.48 6.95
C GLU A 136 21.91 6.57 5.43
N ILE A 137 20.90 6.17 4.61
CA ILE A 137 20.90 6.36 3.16
C ILE A 137 20.98 7.85 2.84
N GLU A 138 20.16 8.67 3.49
CA GLU A 138 20.13 10.12 3.29
C GLU A 138 21.48 10.77 3.68
N ARG A 139 22.06 10.34 4.78
CA ARG A 139 23.37 10.83 5.25
C ARG A 139 24.51 10.52 4.27
N ARG A 140 24.39 9.42 3.51
CA ARG A 140 25.42 8.97 2.56
C ARG A 140 25.23 9.46 1.14
N LEU A 141 24.25 10.33 0.87
CA LEU A 141 24.11 10.94 -0.46
C LEU A 141 25.39 11.66 -0.85
N GLY A 142 25.83 11.45 -2.09
CA GLY A 142 27.06 12.03 -2.63
C GLY A 142 28.37 11.44 -2.08
N GLU A 143 28.32 10.36 -1.27
CA GLU A 143 29.52 9.69 -0.77
C GLU A 143 30.34 9.12 -1.92
N LYS A 144 31.61 9.52 -2.00
CA LYS A 144 32.54 8.98 -3.00
C LYS A 144 33.08 7.63 -2.55
N ARG A 145 32.82 6.60 -3.31
CA ARG A 145 33.37 5.25 -3.13
C ARG A 145 33.99 4.73 -4.43
N GLU A 146 34.91 3.81 -4.29
CA GLU A 146 35.44 3.06 -5.41
C GLU A 146 34.31 2.22 -6.05
N ARG A 147 34.17 2.32 -7.36
CA ARG A 147 33.11 1.63 -8.10
C ARG A 147 33.60 0.24 -8.55
N PRO A 148 32.71 -0.77 -8.54
CA PRO A 148 33.01 -2.08 -9.14
C PRO A 148 33.40 -1.94 -10.61
N VAL A 149 34.35 -2.77 -11.05
CA VAL A 149 34.82 -2.79 -12.45
C VAL A 149 34.77 -4.20 -13.02
N GLY A 150 34.70 -4.30 -14.33
CA GLY A 150 34.73 -5.57 -15.04
C GLY A 150 33.61 -6.52 -14.61
N THR A 151 33.99 -7.71 -14.13
CA THR A 151 33.03 -8.76 -13.71
C THR A 151 32.26 -8.44 -12.41
N ALA A 152 32.67 -7.40 -11.68
CA ALA A 152 32.00 -6.98 -10.45
C ALA A 152 30.83 -6.02 -10.69
N VAL A 153 30.64 -5.51 -11.92
CA VAL A 153 29.50 -4.66 -12.29
C VAL A 153 28.22 -5.49 -12.28
N GLY A 154 27.13 -4.92 -11.73
CA GLY A 154 25.82 -5.57 -11.70
C GLY A 154 25.22 -5.77 -13.11
N ARG A 155 24.43 -6.83 -13.27
CA ARG A 155 23.71 -7.14 -14.51
C ARG A 155 22.28 -6.65 -14.43
N VAL A 156 21.73 -6.20 -15.55
CA VAL A 156 20.34 -5.80 -15.68
C VAL A 156 19.60 -6.77 -16.57
N SER A 157 18.43 -7.22 -16.14
CA SER A 157 17.57 -8.13 -16.89
C SER A 157 16.11 -7.75 -16.72
N ASP A 158 15.28 -8.05 -17.72
CA ASP A 158 13.85 -7.91 -17.65
C ASP A 158 13.21 -9.16 -17.03
N ALA A 159 12.27 -8.95 -16.14
CA ALA A 159 11.54 -10.00 -15.42
C ALA A 159 10.02 -9.71 -15.39
N TYR A 160 9.47 -9.21 -16.49
CA TYR A 160 8.05 -8.80 -16.59
C TYR A 160 7.09 -9.97 -16.39
N GLY A 161 7.51 -11.19 -16.65
CA GLY A 161 6.72 -12.41 -16.43
C GLY A 161 6.47 -12.74 -14.95
N GLU A 162 7.21 -12.14 -14.02
CA GLU A 162 7.05 -12.41 -12.58
C GLU A 162 5.73 -11.86 -12.00
N ALA A 163 4.99 -11.03 -12.75
CA ALA A 163 3.63 -10.64 -12.41
C ALA A 163 2.72 -11.84 -12.15
N GLU A 164 2.90 -12.94 -12.89
CA GLU A 164 2.15 -14.20 -12.71
C GLU A 164 2.37 -14.81 -11.31
N ARG A 165 3.57 -14.70 -10.77
CA ARG A 165 3.88 -15.20 -9.42
C ARG A 165 3.08 -14.45 -8.34
N TYR A 166 2.93 -13.13 -8.51
CA TYR A 166 2.10 -12.34 -7.60
C TYR A 166 0.61 -12.68 -7.73
N VAL A 167 0.09 -12.80 -8.95
CA VAL A 167 -1.32 -13.20 -9.17
C VAL A 167 -1.58 -14.60 -8.60
N SER A 168 -0.67 -15.56 -8.81
CA SER A 168 -0.79 -16.91 -8.24
C SER A 168 -0.79 -16.87 -6.72
N HIS A 169 0.10 -16.10 -6.10
CA HIS A 169 0.12 -15.90 -4.65
C HIS A 169 -1.22 -15.36 -4.13
N LEU A 170 -1.78 -14.32 -4.75
CA LEU A 170 -3.08 -13.77 -4.37
C LEU A 170 -4.17 -14.84 -4.36
N LEU A 171 -4.24 -15.66 -5.42
CA LEU A 171 -5.25 -16.72 -5.55
C LEU A 171 -5.06 -17.84 -4.52
N GLU A 172 -3.82 -18.18 -4.15
CA GLU A 172 -3.50 -19.18 -3.12
C GLU A 172 -3.93 -18.73 -1.72
N THR A 173 -3.98 -17.43 -1.45
CA THR A 173 -4.40 -16.88 -0.15
C THR A 173 -5.90 -16.87 0.05
N MET A 174 -6.68 -17.00 -1.01
CA MET A 174 -8.14 -16.83 -0.96
C MET A 174 -8.80 -17.91 -0.11
N PRO A 175 -9.73 -17.53 0.79
CA PRO A 175 -10.47 -18.49 1.59
C PRO A 175 -11.55 -19.24 0.81
N GLY A 176 -11.85 -18.85 -0.42
CA GLY A 176 -12.84 -19.44 -1.31
C GLY A 176 -12.92 -18.73 -2.66
N ARG A 177 -13.64 -19.32 -3.61
CA ARG A 177 -13.89 -18.74 -4.93
C ARG A 177 -14.99 -17.68 -4.88
N ILE A 178 -14.98 -16.78 -5.86
CA ILE A 178 -15.95 -15.68 -5.98
C ILE A 178 -16.85 -15.82 -7.21
N GLU A 179 -17.20 -17.07 -7.54
CA GLU A 179 -18.03 -17.39 -8.69
C GLU A 179 -19.42 -16.75 -8.60
N GLY A 180 -19.92 -16.27 -9.72
CA GLY A 180 -21.25 -15.67 -9.84
C GLY A 180 -21.33 -14.19 -9.47
N LEU A 181 -20.30 -13.59 -8.88
CA LEU A 181 -20.26 -12.16 -8.60
C LEU A 181 -19.95 -11.34 -9.84
N ARG A 182 -20.74 -10.28 -10.08
CA ARG A 182 -20.49 -9.26 -11.10
C ARG A 182 -19.85 -8.05 -10.45
N VAL A 183 -18.60 -7.77 -10.79
CA VAL A 183 -17.77 -6.78 -10.12
C VAL A 183 -17.29 -5.72 -11.08
N VAL A 184 -17.46 -4.44 -10.74
CA VAL A 184 -16.77 -3.35 -11.43
C VAL A 184 -15.47 -3.06 -10.72
N VAL A 185 -14.38 -3.00 -11.48
CA VAL A 185 -13.03 -2.75 -10.95
C VAL A 185 -12.51 -1.42 -11.50
N ASP A 186 -12.19 -0.51 -10.59
CA ASP A 186 -11.51 0.74 -10.92
C ASP A 186 -10.02 0.63 -10.58
N CYS A 187 -9.18 0.64 -11.61
CA CYS A 187 -7.73 0.53 -11.48
C CYS A 187 -7.00 1.88 -11.46
N ALA A 188 -7.70 3.00 -11.33
CA ALA A 188 -7.12 4.35 -11.21
C ALA A 188 -6.18 4.75 -12.37
N HIS A 189 -6.26 4.13 -13.55
CA HIS A 189 -5.21 4.17 -14.57
C HIS A 189 -3.81 3.90 -13.98
N GLY A 190 -3.74 3.07 -12.95
CA GLY A 190 -2.58 2.80 -12.12
C GLY A 190 -1.93 1.43 -12.39
N ALA A 191 -1.10 1.03 -11.45
CA ALA A 191 -0.27 -0.17 -11.54
C ALA A 191 -1.07 -1.49 -11.55
N ALA A 192 -2.32 -1.47 -11.07
CA ALA A 192 -3.19 -2.64 -11.02
C ALA A 192 -3.93 -2.95 -12.33
N HIS A 193 -3.81 -2.11 -13.37
CA HIS A 193 -4.66 -2.16 -14.57
C HIS A 193 -4.65 -3.50 -15.32
N VAL A 194 -3.58 -4.28 -15.19
CA VAL A 194 -3.49 -5.63 -15.78
C VAL A 194 -3.79 -6.70 -14.73
N VAL A 195 -3.09 -6.65 -13.60
CA VAL A 195 -3.09 -7.77 -12.63
C VAL A 195 -4.39 -7.88 -11.84
N ALA A 196 -5.09 -6.76 -11.55
CA ALA A 196 -6.33 -6.83 -10.78
C ALA A 196 -7.49 -7.46 -11.55
N PRO A 197 -7.81 -7.04 -12.79
CA PRO A 197 -8.84 -7.72 -13.59
C PRO A 197 -8.53 -9.19 -13.81
N GLU A 198 -7.26 -9.54 -14.04
CA GLU A 198 -6.81 -10.92 -14.23
C GLU A 198 -7.03 -11.76 -12.97
N ALA A 199 -6.56 -11.30 -11.82
CA ALA A 199 -6.72 -12.01 -10.55
C ALA A 199 -8.20 -12.27 -10.22
N LEU A 200 -9.07 -11.25 -10.37
CA LEU A 200 -10.49 -11.36 -10.06
C LEU A 200 -11.23 -12.31 -11.03
N ARG A 201 -10.90 -12.29 -12.33
CA ARG A 201 -11.46 -13.24 -13.29
C ARG A 201 -11.04 -14.68 -12.99
N ARG A 202 -9.77 -14.90 -12.70
CA ARG A 202 -9.25 -16.21 -12.33
C ARG A 202 -9.85 -16.72 -11.01
N ALA A 203 -10.18 -15.82 -10.09
CA ALA A 203 -10.90 -16.15 -8.87
C ALA A 203 -12.36 -16.54 -9.11
N GLY A 204 -12.93 -16.24 -10.28
CA GLY A 204 -14.28 -16.66 -10.72
C GLY A 204 -15.30 -15.54 -10.91
N ALA A 205 -14.93 -14.27 -10.72
CA ALA A 205 -15.84 -13.15 -10.91
C ALA A 205 -16.07 -12.81 -12.40
N SER A 206 -17.25 -12.30 -12.72
CA SER A 206 -17.50 -11.54 -13.96
C SER A 206 -17.04 -10.10 -13.73
N VAL A 207 -16.04 -9.65 -14.49
CA VAL A 207 -15.32 -8.40 -14.22
C VAL A 207 -15.50 -7.41 -15.36
N ASP A 208 -16.12 -6.29 -15.04
CA ASP A 208 -16.10 -5.05 -15.81
C ASP A 208 -15.03 -4.10 -15.27
N THR A 209 -14.42 -3.28 -16.12
CA THR A 209 -13.31 -2.42 -15.70
C THR A 209 -13.53 -0.96 -16.08
N ILE A 210 -13.00 -0.06 -15.24
CA ILE A 210 -12.74 1.34 -15.53
C ILE A 210 -11.33 1.69 -15.08
N GLY A 211 -10.78 2.80 -15.54
CA GLY A 211 -9.43 3.21 -15.12
C GLY A 211 -8.32 2.23 -15.54
N THR A 212 -8.44 1.54 -16.70
CA THR A 212 -7.48 0.50 -17.13
C THR A 212 -6.67 0.88 -18.38
N SER A 213 -6.70 2.13 -18.82
CA SER A 213 -5.96 2.60 -19.99
C SER A 213 -4.98 3.71 -19.61
N PRO A 214 -3.86 3.38 -18.91
CA PRO A 214 -2.88 4.38 -18.51
C PRO A 214 -2.18 4.97 -19.76
N ASP A 215 -2.03 6.29 -19.79
CA ASP A 215 -1.29 7.02 -20.81
C ASP A 215 0.00 7.68 -20.28
N GLY A 216 0.30 7.45 -19.00
CA GLY A 216 1.43 8.02 -18.28
C GLY A 216 1.13 9.33 -17.54
N TYR A 217 -0.03 9.96 -17.82
CA TYR A 217 -0.41 11.28 -17.29
C TYR A 217 -1.78 11.28 -16.61
N ASN A 218 -2.58 10.24 -16.77
CA ASN A 218 -3.96 10.14 -16.30
C ASN A 218 -4.15 9.29 -15.02
N ILE A 219 -3.06 8.91 -14.34
CA ILE A 219 -3.13 8.15 -13.08
C ILE A 219 -3.90 8.94 -12.01
N ASN A 220 -4.88 8.31 -11.35
CA ASN A 220 -5.77 8.91 -10.34
C ASN A 220 -6.62 10.09 -10.84
N ASP A 221 -6.69 10.36 -12.13
CA ASP A 221 -7.42 11.50 -12.67
C ASP A 221 -8.92 11.16 -12.83
N GLY A 222 -9.74 11.61 -11.88
CA GLY A 222 -11.18 11.37 -11.85
C GLY A 222 -11.59 9.89 -11.65
N VAL A 223 -10.67 9.01 -11.32
CA VAL A 223 -10.86 7.57 -11.09
C VAL A 223 -10.08 7.09 -9.86
N GLY A 224 -10.36 5.85 -9.44
CA GLY A 224 -9.67 5.22 -8.32
C GLY A 224 -10.25 5.55 -6.95
N SER A 225 -9.57 5.08 -5.89
CA SER A 225 -10.07 5.16 -4.51
C SER A 225 -10.20 6.59 -3.98
N THR A 226 -9.54 7.57 -4.57
CA THR A 226 -9.66 9.00 -4.23
C THR A 226 -10.77 9.73 -5.02
N HIS A 227 -11.32 9.10 -6.04
CA HIS A 227 -12.38 9.62 -6.92
C HIS A 227 -13.48 8.57 -7.11
N ILE A 228 -14.06 8.12 -6.02
CA ILE A 228 -14.96 6.95 -5.94
C ILE A 228 -16.27 7.12 -6.73
N ASP A 229 -16.63 8.34 -7.12
CA ASP A 229 -17.88 8.61 -7.84
C ASP A 229 -17.92 7.92 -9.21
N ALA A 230 -16.79 7.83 -9.92
CA ALA A 230 -16.71 7.11 -11.19
C ALA A 230 -17.06 5.63 -11.02
N LEU A 231 -16.59 4.99 -9.95
CA LEU A 231 -16.94 3.62 -9.63
C LEU A 231 -18.42 3.47 -9.27
N ARG A 232 -18.99 4.40 -8.47
CA ARG A 232 -20.42 4.40 -8.11
C ARG A 232 -21.32 4.44 -9.35
N GLU A 233 -21.05 5.38 -10.24
CA GLU A 233 -21.79 5.51 -11.51
C GLU A 233 -21.69 4.23 -12.36
N ALA A 234 -20.50 3.65 -12.46
CA ALA A 234 -20.27 2.44 -13.21
C ALA A 234 -21.00 1.21 -12.61
N VAL A 235 -21.01 1.06 -11.28
CA VAL A 235 -21.75 -0.02 -10.59
C VAL A 235 -23.24 0.09 -10.85
N LEU A 236 -23.80 1.29 -10.67
CA LEU A 236 -25.24 1.54 -10.89
C LEU A 236 -25.63 1.32 -12.36
N ALA A 237 -24.87 1.87 -13.29
CA ALA A 237 -25.17 1.78 -14.73
C ALA A 237 -25.10 0.35 -15.26
N ARG A 238 -24.21 -0.49 -14.71
CA ARG A 238 -24.01 -1.88 -15.17
C ARG A 238 -24.81 -2.90 -14.36
N GLY A 239 -25.47 -2.46 -13.28
CA GLY A 239 -26.21 -3.34 -12.37
C GLY A 239 -25.32 -4.40 -11.76
N ALA A 240 -24.07 -4.03 -11.40
CA ALA A 240 -23.12 -4.94 -10.77
C ALA A 240 -23.51 -5.22 -9.31
N ASP A 241 -23.05 -6.34 -8.77
CA ASP A 241 -23.33 -6.71 -7.40
C ASP A 241 -22.53 -5.82 -6.40
N LEU A 242 -21.36 -5.37 -6.85
CA LEU A 242 -20.51 -4.40 -6.13
C LEU A 242 -19.40 -3.85 -7.03
N GLY A 243 -18.67 -2.85 -6.54
CA GLY A 243 -17.46 -2.35 -7.15
C GLY A 243 -16.29 -2.31 -6.18
N VAL A 244 -15.05 -2.37 -6.70
CA VAL A 244 -13.82 -2.13 -5.94
C VAL A 244 -12.95 -1.11 -6.67
N ALA A 245 -12.33 -0.19 -5.91
CA ALA A 245 -11.41 0.82 -6.44
C ALA A 245 -10.07 0.74 -5.74
N TYR A 246 -9.01 0.82 -6.52
CA TYR A 246 -7.64 0.94 -6.03
C TYR A 246 -7.13 2.36 -6.22
N ASP A 247 -6.00 2.70 -5.61
CA ASP A 247 -5.22 3.89 -5.94
C ASP A 247 -4.10 3.56 -6.95
N GLY A 248 -3.31 4.56 -7.31
CA GLY A 248 -2.36 4.44 -8.40
C GLY A 248 -1.34 3.32 -8.28
N ASP A 249 -0.92 2.94 -7.07
CA ASP A 249 -0.01 1.81 -6.82
C ASP A 249 -0.68 0.62 -6.11
N ALA A 250 -2.00 0.70 -5.95
CA ALA A 250 -2.88 -0.36 -5.48
C ALA A 250 -2.52 -0.95 -4.11
N ASP A 251 -1.97 -0.14 -3.21
CA ASP A 251 -1.80 -0.51 -1.81
C ASP A 251 -3.07 -0.26 -0.98
N ARG A 252 -4.12 0.35 -1.60
CA ARG A 252 -5.43 0.65 -1.02
C ARG A 252 -6.57 0.02 -1.80
N CYS A 253 -7.66 -0.30 -1.08
CA CYS A 253 -8.93 -0.74 -1.66
C CYS A 253 -10.10 -0.07 -0.94
N LEU A 254 -10.99 0.56 -1.71
CA LEU A 254 -12.33 0.91 -1.26
C LEU A 254 -13.35 0.12 -2.07
N ALA A 255 -14.57 0.00 -1.55
CA ALA A 255 -15.63 -0.71 -2.25
C ALA A 255 -16.92 0.11 -2.36
N VAL A 256 -17.81 -0.30 -3.26
CA VAL A 256 -19.12 0.31 -3.49
C VAL A 256 -20.16 -0.80 -3.57
N THR A 257 -21.27 -0.64 -2.84
CA THR A 257 -22.41 -1.57 -2.88
C THR A 257 -23.18 -1.46 -4.20
N SER A 258 -24.05 -2.43 -4.49
CA SER A 258 -24.96 -2.38 -5.65
C SER A 258 -25.91 -1.16 -5.63
N ALA A 259 -26.13 -0.53 -4.47
CA ALA A 259 -26.91 0.70 -4.32
C ALA A 259 -26.05 1.97 -4.47
N GLY A 260 -24.74 1.86 -4.73
CA GLY A 260 -23.85 3.00 -4.87
C GLY A 260 -23.33 3.57 -3.54
N GLU A 261 -23.47 2.87 -2.43
CA GLU A 261 -22.94 3.29 -1.13
C GLU A 261 -21.46 2.92 -1.00
N VAL A 262 -20.66 3.86 -0.49
CA VAL A 262 -19.22 3.64 -0.29
C VAL A 262 -18.98 2.83 0.97
N VAL A 263 -18.18 1.77 0.84
CA VAL A 263 -17.65 0.94 1.93
C VAL A 263 -16.17 1.25 2.08
N ASP A 264 -15.83 1.94 3.16
CA ASP A 264 -14.46 2.42 3.42
C ASP A 264 -13.58 1.36 4.11
N GLY A 265 -12.31 1.70 4.35
CA GLY A 265 -11.34 0.80 4.96
C GLY A 265 -11.75 0.32 6.35
N ASP A 266 -12.43 1.14 7.14
CA ASP A 266 -12.91 0.74 8.47
C ASP A 266 -14.00 -0.35 8.35
N GLN A 267 -14.96 -0.17 7.43
CA GLN A 267 -16.00 -1.17 7.17
C GLN A 267 -15.41 -2.45 6.58
N ILE A 268 -14.46 -2.33 5.65
CA ILE A 268 -13.75 -3.50 5.09
C ILE A 268 -13.02 -4.27 6.20
N MET A 269 -12.26 -3.58 7.05
CA MET A 269 -11.57 -4.21 8.19
C MET A 269 -12.56 -4.87 9.17
N ALA A 270 -13.71 -4.24 9.45
CA ALA A 270 -14.73 -4.84 10.29
C ALA A 270 -15.29 -6.16 9.71
N ILE A 271 -15.58 -6.17 8.40
CA ILE A 271 -16.06 -7.38 7.69
C ILE A 271 -14.99 -8.49 7.74
N LEU A 272 -13.73 -8.16 7.43
CA LEU A 272 -12.63 -9.12 7.43
C LEU A 272 -12.31 -9.60 8.84
N ALA A 273 -12.34 -8.73 9.85
CA ALA A 273 -12.13 -9.09 11.25
C ALA A 273 -13.13 -10.15 11.72
N LEU A 274 -14.42 -9.96 11.42
CA LEU A 274 -15.44 -10.93 11.75
C LEU A 274 -15.27 -12.25 11.01
N ALA A 275 -14.98 -12.19 9.72
CA ALA A 275 -14.73 -13.38 8.92
C ALA A 275 -13.51 -14.18 9.44
N MET A 276 -12.44 -13.50 9.84
CA MET A 276 -11.26 -14.13 10.43
C MET A 276 -11.55 -14.66 11.84
N HIS A 277 -12.28 -13.93 12.67
CA HIS A 277 -12.68 -14.35 14.01
C HIS A 277 -13.55 -15.62 13.97
N GLU A 278 -14.58 -15.64 13.13
CA GLU A 278 -15.46 -16.81 12.94
C GLU A 278 -14.70 -18.08 12.55
N ARG A 279 -13.58 -17.93 11.84
CA ARG A 279 -12.69 -19.02 11.43
C ARG A 279 -11.57 -19.32 12.46
N GLY A 280 -11.52 -18.60 13.57
CA GLY A 280 -10.44 -18.71 14.57
C GLY A 280 -9.07 -18.29 14.02
N ARG A 281 -9.04 -17.37 13.04
CA ARG A 281 -7.83 -16.90 12.34
C ARG A 281 -7.43 -15.48 12.71
N LEU A 282 -8.25 -14.73 13.45
CA LEU A 282 -7.89 -13.37 13.92
C LEU A 282 -6.99 -13.48 15.14
N ALA A 283 -5.73 -13.11 14.98
CA ALA A 283 -4.73 -13.20 16.04
C ALA A 283 -5.12 -12.32 17.24
N HIS A 284 -5.23 -12.96 18.44
CA HIS A 284 -5.58 -12.30 19.71
C HIS A 284 -6.94 -11.59 19.71
N ASP A 285 -7.83 -11.89 18.75
CA ASP A 285 -9.11 -11.20 18.52
C ASP A 285 -8.95 -9.69 18.42
N THR A 286 -7.86 -9.25 17.74
CA THR A 286 -7.41 -7.86 17.74
C THR A 286 -7.21 -7.34 16.33
N VAL A 287 -7.70 -6.12 16.08
CA VAL A 287 -7.41 -5.32 14.87
C VAL A 287 -6.55 -4.14 15.27
N VAL A 288 -5.60 -3.74 14.41
CA VAL A 288 -4.78 -2.55 14.61
C VAL A 288 -5.22 -1.48 13.61
N ALA A 289 -5.57 -0.27 14.08
CA ALA A 289 -5.94 0.82 13.19
C ALA A 289 -5.46 2.17 13.75
N THR A 290 -5.56 3.22 12.93
CA THR A 290 -5.12 4.55 13.36
C THR A 290 -6.19 5.27 14.18
N VAL A 291 -5.79 6.30 14.90
CA VAL A 291 -6.72 7.21 15.64
C VAL A 291 -7.71 7.93 14.73
N MET A 292 -7.55 7.84 13.41
CA MET A 292 -8.47 8.42 12.41
C MET A 292 -9.66 7.52 12.11
N SER A 293 -9.64 6.26 12.54
CA SER A 293 -10.77 5.34 12.34
C SER A 293 -12.03 5.86 12.97
N ASN A 294 -13.15 5.62 12.28
CA ASN A 294 -14.47 6.08 12.73
C ASN A 294 -14.83 5.43 14.09
N LEU A 295 -15.44 6.20 14.98
CA LEU A 295 -15.88 5.67 16.29
C LEU A 295 -16.85 4.47 16.12
N GLY A 296 -17.65 4.45 15.05
CA GLY A 296 -18.52 3.32 14.72
C GLY A 296 -17.76 2.01 14.52
N PHE A 297 -16.54 2.05 13.99
CA PHE A 297 -15.66 0.89 13.87
C PHE A 297 -15.29 0.31 15.23
N LYS A 298 -14.81 1.16 16.14
CA LYS A 298 -14.47 0.75 17.50
C LYS A 298 -15.66 0.10 18.23
N LEU A 299 -16.84 0.75 18.13
CA LEU A 299 -18.07 0.23 18.73
C LEU A 299 -18.52 -1.11 18.09
N ALA A 300 -18.34 -1.27 16.79
CA ALA A 300 -18.64 -2.51 16.08
C ALA A 300 -17.75 -3.65 16.59
N LEU A 301 -16.44 -3.45 16.64
CA LEU A 301 -15.51 -4.46 17.18
C LEU A 301 -15.86 -4.86 18.61
N GLN A 302 -16.12 -3.87 19.50
CA GLN A 302 -16.50 -4.12 20.89
C GLN A 302 -17.78 -4.96 21.01
N ARG A 303 -18.81 -4.69 20.18
CA ARG A 303 -20.06 -5.48 20.18
C ARG A 303 -19.84 -6.95 19.83
N HIS A 304 -18.80 -7.25 19.05
CA HIS A 304 -18.43 -8.62 18.67
C HIS A 304 -17.33 -9.22 19.55
N GLY A 305 -16.97 -8.57 20.67
CA GLY A 305 -15.93 -9.08 21.59
C GLY A 305 -14.50 -8.93 21.06
N LEU A 306 -14.31 -8.16 19.99
CA LEU A 306 -13.00 -7.89 19.39
C LEU A 306 -12.34 -6.66 20.00
N LYS A 307 -11.01 -6.64 19.95
CA LYS A 307 -10.17 -5.57 20.48
C LYS A 307 -9.66 -4.67 19.36
N LEU A 308 -9.46 -3.39 19.66
CA LEU A 308 -8.81 -2.42 18.79
C LEU A 308 -7.55 -1.89 19.46
N VAL A 309 -6.42 -1.97 18.76
CA VAL A 309 -5.19 -1.25 19.09
C VAL A 309 -5.11 -0.01 18.21
N GLU A 310 -5.08 1.17 18.83
CA GLU A 310 -5.05 2.45 18.12
C GLU A 310 -3.60 2.96 18.03
N THR A 311 -3.20 3.40 16.83
CA THR A 311 -1.86 3.96 16.56
C THR A 311 -1.96 5.41 16.08
N ALA A 312 -0.82 6.09 16.00
CA ALA A 312 -0.71 7.33 15.24
C ALA A 312 -1.05 7.09 13.76
N VAL A 313 -1.37 8.17 13.02
CA VAL A 313 -1.67 8.12 11.59
C VAL A 313 -0.41 7.78 10.80
N GLY A 314 -0.52 6.78 9.93
CA GLY A 314 0.53 6.31 9.04
C GLY A 314 0.65 4.78 9.08
N ASP A 315 0.73 4.18 7.92
CA ASP A 315 0.82 2.74 7.72
C ASP A 315 2.01 2.09 8.46
N ARG A 316 3.12 2.82 8.58
CA ARG A 316 4.30 2.40 9.34
C ARG A 316 3.96 2.08 10.80
N TYR A 317 3.22 2.97 11.47
CA TYR A 317 2.84 2.78 12.88
C TYR A 317 1.88 1.60 13.05
N VAL A 318 0.98 1.40 12.09
CA VAL A 318 0.09 0.22 12.05
C VAL A 318 0.92 -1.06 11.94
N LEU A 319 1.85 -1.13 10.98
CA LEU A 319 2.72 -2.30 10.78
C LEU A 319 3.62 -2.59 12.01
N GLU A 320 4.18 -1.56 12.63
CA GLU A 320 5.00 -1.71 13.84
C GLU A 320 4.18 -2.28 15.00
N ALA A 321 2.98 -1.75 15.25
CA ALA A 321 2.08 -2.25 16.28
C ALA A 321 1.61 -3.67 16.00
N MET A 322 1.29 -4.00 14.72
CA MET A 322 0.92 -5.36 14.33
C MET A 322 2.03 -6.37 14.63
N ARG A 323 3.27 -6.05 14.26
CA ARG A 323 4.44 -6.90 14.49
C ARG A 323 4.76 -7.05 15.98
N ALA A 324 4.76 -5.94 16.72
CA ALA A 324 5.04 -5.94 18.16
C ALA A 324 4.01 -6.73 18.95
N GLY A 325 2.72 -6.67 18.55
CA GLY A 325 1.63 -7.36 19.22
C GLY A 325 1.30 -8.75 18.66
N GLY A 326 1.95 -9.17 17.58
CA GLY A 326 1.62 -10.43 16.89
C GLY A 326 0.22 -10.43 16.25
N HIS A 327 -0.26 -9.27 15.81
CA HIS A 327 -1.56 -9.09 15.17
C HIS A 327 -1.45 -9.26 13.66
N ASN A 328 -2.46 -9.85 13.03
CA ASN A 328 -2.43 -10.19 11.61
C ASN A 328 -3.42 -9.41 10.74
N LEU A 329 -4.26 -8.55 11.33
CA LEU A 329 -5.14 -7.62 10.60
C LEU A 329 -4.97 -6.21 11.13
N GLY A 330 -4.76 -5.26 10.24
CA GLY A 330 -4.74 -3.84 10.56
C GLY A 330 -4.84 -2.97 9.33
N GLY A 331 -4.95 -1.65 9.53
CA GLY A 331 -5.03 -0.73 8.40
C GLY A 331 -5.56 0.64 8.76
N GLU A 332 -6.05 1.33 7.73
CA GLU A 332 -6.54 2.70 7.80
C GLU A 332 -7.89 2.85 7.09
N GLN A 333 -8.68 3.83 7.50
CA GLN A 333 -9.94 4.18 6.84
C GLN A 333 -9.79 4.48 5.35
N SER A 334 -8.61 4.95 4.93
CA SER A 334 -8.27 5.21 3.53
C SER A 334 -8.27 3.96 2.63
N GLY A 335 -8.45 2.76 3.19
CA GLY A 335 -8.44 1.49 2.47
C GLY A 335 -7.09 0.80 2.42
N HIS A 336 -6.05 1.34 3.07
CA HIS A 336 -4.78 0.65 3.26
C HIS A 336 -4.94 -0.44 4.32
N VAL A 337 -5.19 -1.67 3.89
CA VAL A 337 -5.46 -2.82 4.75
C VAL A 337 -4.33 -3.83 4.62
N VAL A 338 -3.84 -4.29 5.77
CA VAL A 338 -2.73 -5.24 5.91
C VAL A 338 -3.24 -6.56 6.44
N LEU A 339 -3.00 -7.63 5.70
CA LEU A 339 -3.20 -9.02 6.11
C LEU A 339 -1.82 -9.66 6.26
N LEU A 340 -1.21 -9.57 7.47
CA LEU A 340 0.20 -9.95 7.69
C LEU A 340 0.49 -11.45 7.47
N ASP A 341 -0.52 -12.30 7.51
CA ASP A 341 -0.36 -13.72 7.18
C ASP A 341 0.00 -13.92 5.68
N HIS A 342 -0.25 -12.92 4.84
CA HIS A 342 -0.18 -13.03 3.39
C HIS A 342 0.69 -11.94 2.72
N ALA A 343 0.81 -10.76 3.34
CA ALA A 343 1.52 -9.61 2.77
C ALA A 343 2.32 -8.86 3.83
N THR A 344 3.39 -8.19 3.43
CA THR A 344 4.27 -7.40 4.32
C THR A 344 3.90 -5.92 4.39
N THR A 345 2.93 -5.50 3.58
CA THR A 345 2.40 -4.13 3.47
C THR A 345 0.92 -4.17 3.12
N GLY A 346 0.24 -3.03 3.07
CA GLY A 346 -1.11 -2.96 2.52
C GLY A 346 -1.17 -3.46 1.10
N ASP A 347 -2.23 -4.21 0.79
CA ASP A 347 -2.45 -4.81 -0.53
C ASP A 347 -3.93 -4.71 -0.90
N GLY A 348 -4.24 -3.80 -1.83
CA GLY A 348 -5.61 -3.55 -2.27
C GLY A 348 -6.22 -4.75 -2.98
N LEU A 349 -5.41 -5.49 -3.77
CA LEU A 349 -5.89 -6.67 -4.49
C LEU A 349 -6.20 -7.83 -3.54
N LEU A 350 -5.30 -8.10 -2.60
CA LEU A 350 -5.50 -9.08 -1.55
C LEU A 350 -6.76 -8.75 -0.73
N THR A 351 -6.89 -7.49 -0.33
CA THR A 351 -8.05 -6.98 0.44
C THR A 351 -9.35 -7.19 -0.33
N SER A 352 -9.40 -6.81 -1.60
CA SER A 352 -10.60 -6.98 -2.43
C SER A 352 -10.96 -8.45 -2.64
N LEU A 353 -9.99 -9.32 -2.90
CA LEU A 353 -10.22 -10.76 -3.07
C LEU A 353 -10.81 -11.39 -1.80
N HIS A 354 -10.28 -11.06 -0.63
CA HIS A 354 -10.80 -11.55 0.65
C HIS A 354 -12.19 -10.99 0.98
N LEU A 355 -12.45 -9.71 0.66
CA LEU A 355 -13.78 -9.10 0.81
C LEU A 355 -14.82 -9.80 -0.07
N LEU A 356 -14.49 -9.99 -1.35
CA LEU A 356 -15.35 -10.68 -2.33
C LEU A 356 -15.59 -12.14 -1.97
N ALA A 357 -14.56 -12.84 -1.46
CA ALA A 357 -14.70 -14.20 -0.97
C ALA A 357 -15.69 -14.27 0.21
N ARG A 358 -15.71 -13.25 1.10
CA ARG A 358 -16.69 -13.19 2.19
C ARG A 358 -18.10 -12.94 1.67
N VAL A 359 -18.28 -12.09 0.65
CA VAL A 359 -19.58 -11.89 -0.01
C VAL A 359 -20.08 -13.22 -0.61
N ALA A 360 -19.25 -13.91 -1.37
CA ALA A 360 -19.60 -15.18 -2.01
C ALA A 360 -19.90 -16.29 -0.99
N GLU A 361 -19.08 -16.41 0.05
CA GLU A 361 -19.24 -17.43 1.10
C GLU A 361 -20.57 -17.30 1.85
N THR A 362 -20.96 -16.06 2.17
CA THR A 362 -22.16 -15.83 2.99
C THR A 362 -23.43 -15.72 2.16
N GLY A 363 -23.33 -15.45 0.86
CA GLY A 363 -24.45 -15.10 0.00
C GLY A 363 -25.14 -13.78 0.37
N LYS A 364 -24.53 -12.99 1.28
CA LYS A 364 -25.01 -11.67 1.67
C LYS A 364 -24.47 -10.61 0.71
N SER A 365 -25.24 -9.57 0.46
CA SER A 365 -24.78 -8.40 -0.25
C SER A 365 -23.68 -7.67 0.53
N LEU A 366 -22.86 -6.89 -0.17
CA LEU A 366 -21.85 -6.04 0.49
C LEU A 366 -22.49 -5.04 1.46
N ALA A 367 -23.68 -4.52 1.16
CA ALA A 367 -24.44 -3.63 2.05
C ALA A 367 -24.81 -4.31 3.36
N GLU A 368 -25.29 -5.57 3.30
CA GLU A 368 -25.60 -6.35 4.51
C GLU A 368 -24.35 -6.64 5.34
N LEU A 369 -23.22 -6.96 4.71
CA LEU A 369 -21.96 -7.15 5.43
C LEU A 369 -21.44 -5.84 6.05
N ALA A 370 -21.53 -4.71 5.34
CA ALA A 370 -21.09 -3.41 5.82
C ALA A 370 -21.96 -2.88 6.98
N SER A 371 -23.19 -3.37 7.14
CA SER A 371 -24.09 -3.02 8.25
C SER A 371 -23.59 -3.46 9.64
N VAL A 372 -22.54 -4.25 9.70
CA VAL A 372 -21.81 -4.59 10.95
C VAL A 372 -21.37 -3.34 11.71
N MET A 373 -21.06 -2.29 10.97
CA MET A 373 -20.62 -1.00 11.47
C MET A 373 -21.60 0.11 11.05
N THR A 374 -22.07 0.90 12.01
CA THR A 374 -22.76 2.15 11.73
C THR A 374 -21.74 3.27 11.67
N ARG A 375 -21.59 3.89 10.50
CA ARG A 375 -20.69 5.04 10.35
C ARG A 375 -21.27 6.25 11.10
N LEU A 376 -20.51 6.72 12.08
CA LEU A 376 -20.89 7.92 12.85
C LEU A 376 -20.37 9.19 12.16
N PRO A 377 -21.04 10.34 12.32
CA PRO A 377 -20.56 11.60 11.79
C PRO A 377 -19.14 11.91 12.29
N GLN A 378 -18.26 12.24 11.36
CA GLN A 378 -16.86 12.58 11.63
C GLN A 378 -16.45 13.75 10.75
N VAL A 379 -15.80 14.76 11.34
CA VAL A 379 -15.35 15.94 10.62
C VAL A 379 -13.84 16.10 10.84
N LEU A 380 -13.10 16.25 9.75
CA LEU A 380 -11.69 16.60 9.76
C LEU A 380 -11.54 18.09 9.40
N VAL A 381 -10.98 18.87 10.31
CA VAL A 381 -10.69 20.29 10.09
C VAL A 381 -9.18 20.51 10.12
N ASN A 382 -8.62 20.89 8.98
CA ASN A 382 -7.21 21.26 8.88
C ASN A 382 -7.02 22.74 9.20
N VAL A 383 -6.31 23.05 10.29
CA VAL A 383 -5.95 24.41 10.66
C VAL A 383 -4.57 24.73 10.11
N ARG A 384 -4.50 25.69 9.17
CA ARG A 384 -3.25 26.15 8.56
C ARG A 384 -2.53 27.16 9.44
N ASP A 385 -1.25 27.39 9.17
CA ASP A 385 -0.41 28.42 9.79
C ASP A 385 -0.27 28.35 11.32
N VAL A 386 -0.37 27.11 11.87
CA VAL A 386 -0.12 26.85 13.28
C VAL A 386 1.33 26.47 13.55
N ASN A 387 1.87 26.97 14.67
CA ASN A 387 3.17 26.53 15.17
C ASN A 387 3.02 25.14 15.83
N LYS A 388 3.34 24.09 15.08
CA LYS A 388 3.18 22.69 15.51
C LYS A 388 3.95 22.36 16.79
N SER A 389 5.12 22.98 17.02
CA SER A 389 5.92 22.72 18.24
C SER A 389 5.25 23.21 19.53
N ARG A 390 4.31 24.16 19.42
CA ARG A 390 3.54 24.67 20.57
C ARG A 390 2.26 23.91 20.86
N VAL A 391 1.83 23.02 19.98
CA VAL A 391 0.58 22.26 20.16
C VAL A 391 0.64 21.39 21.40
N ALA A 392 1.72 20.62 21.58
CA ALA A 392 1.90 19.71 22.70
C ALA A 392 2.00 20.41 24.07
N THR A 393 2.42 21.67 24.10
CA THR A 393 2.65 22.45 25.33
C THR A 393 1.58 23.51 25.64
N SER A 394 0.52 23.59 24.82
CA SER A 394 -0.54 24.58 24.96
C SER A 394 -1.57 24.13 26.00
N GLU A 395 -1.52 24.71 27.21
CA GLU A 395 -2.51 24.45 28.26
C GLU A 395 -3.93 24.82 27.82
N LYS A 396 -4.09 25.91 27.05
CA LYS A 396 -5.39 26.34 26.51
C LYS A 396 -5.98 25.29 25.56
N LEU A 397 -5.14 24.69 24.70
CA LEU A 397 -5.58 23.63 23.80
C LEU A 397 -5.92 22.35 24.58
N ALA A 398 -5.07 21.96 25.53
CA ALA A 398 -5.32 20.81 26.38
C ALA A 398 -6.63 20.93 27.16
N ALA A 399 -6.91 22.11 27.74
CA ALA A 399 -8.17 22.38 28.43
C ALA A 399 -9.38 22.31 27.50
N ALA A 400 -9.30 22.88 26.29
CA ALA A 400 -10.38 22.82 25.31
C ALA A 400 -10.67 21.39 24.86
N VAL A 401 -9.62 20.57 24.62
CA VAL A 401 -9.78 19.16 24.27
C VAL A 401 -10.40 18.36 25.42
N ALA A 402 -9.98 18.62 26.67
CA ALA A 402 -10.56 17.96 27.84
C ALA A 402 -12.06 18.31 27.99
N ALA A 403 -12.43 19.58 27.82
CA ALA A 403 -13.83 20.01 27.85
C ALA A 403 -14.67 19.33 26.78
N ALA A 404 -14.19 19.32 25.53
CA ALA A 404 -14.89 18.64 24.43
C ALA A 404 -15.06 17.13 24.65
N ARG A 405 -14.10 16.47 25.30
CA ARG A 405 -14.19 15.03 25.64
C ARG A 405 -15.18 14.74 26.77
N SER A 406 -15.42 15.69 27.66
CA SER A 406 -16.33 15.54 28.79
C SER A 406 -17.80 15.84 28.44
N GLU A 407 -18.06 16.49 27.31
CA GLU A 407 -19.42 16.69 26.80
C GLU A 407 -19.92 15.36 26.20
N PRO A 408 -21.07 14.83 26.63
CA PRO A 408 -21.63 13.64 25.98
C PRO A 408 -21.95 14.00 24.53
N PRO A 409 -21.72 13.05 23.56
CA PRO A 409 -22.03 13.30 22.17
C PRO A 409 -23.51 13.69 22.05
N GLN A 410 -23.78 14.91 21.59
CA GLN A 410 -25.09 15.31 21.19
C GLN A 410 -25.46 14.51 19.93
N LEU A 411 -26.10 13.35 20.14
CA LEU A 411 -26.74 12.59 19.08
C LEU A 411 -27.99 13.38 18.67
N ALA A 412 -27.88 14.11 17.54
CA ALA A 412 -29.02 14.71 16.87
C ALA A 412 -29.73 13.67 16.00
#